data_e81c6fe0615de1a7c0a829836263b709
#
_entry.id   e81c6fe0615de1a7c0a829836263b709
#
_cell.length_a   1.000
_cell.length_b   1.000
_cell.length_c   1.000
_cell.angle_alpha   90.00
_cell.angle_beta   90.00
_cell.angle_gamma   90.00
#
_symmetry.space_group_name_H-M   'P 1'
#
loop_
_entity.id
_entity.type
_entity.pdbx_description
1 polymer ?
#
loop_
_entity_poly.entity_id
_entity_poly.type
_entity_poly.pdbx_seq_one_letter_code
_entity_poly.pdbx_strand_id
1 'polypeptide(L)'
;MTNGLKVRCSTASTRFRALALIAFTATAALIQSGPARADNYPSRPVTLVVPQAAGGTNDIVGRLVGQKIGEVMNNASVVVDNRPGAGGNIGTQLVAKGPKDGYTLLMTISSSQAINPALYKNPGFDPVKDFKPVGLIGAVPNVLLVNPSFPAKNLAEFLKLARQKGANYQYASAGNGTLNHLLGEMLNSMAGISLQHVPYKGVAPALNDVLGGQLPIVFASLPSALSHIKAGKLRALAVSGDKRSAVLPDVPTIAEAVPGYNGTLWIGLFAPAGVPAEVLATLQDATRKALASKDLRDKLDQQGVEIAAPTSPEQFTALLQADLAKWARIVKASGAAVD
;
A
#
# COMPACT_ATOMS: atom_id res chain seq x y z
N MET A 1 66.87 77.45 18.03
CA MET A 1 66.67 76.47 19.12
C MET A 1 65.22 76.46 19.50
N THR A 2 64.41 75.56 19.00
CA THR A 2 63.08 75.24 19.54
C THR A 2 62.67 73.84 19.08
N ASN A 3 62.63 72.95 20.03
CA ASN A 3 62.25 71.58 19.87
C ASN A 3 60.75 71.46 19.60
N GLY A 4 60.32 70.86 18.50
CA GLY A 4 58.96 70.50 18.23
C GLY A 4 58.64 69.03 18.61
N LEU A 5 57.80 68.85 19.60
CA LEU A 5 57.32 67.57 20.09
C LEU A 5 56.18 67.03 19.14
N LYS A 6 56.42 65.92 18.42
CA LYS A 6 55.37 65.23 17.63
C LYS A 6 54.64 64.26 18.53
N VAL A 7 53.37 64.56 18.80
CA VAL A 7 52.47 63.63 19.45
C VAL A 7 52.05 62.57 18.44
N ARG A 8 52.36 61.28 18.69
CA ARG A 8 51.80 60.12 17.94
C ARG A 8 50.40 59.77 18.47
N CYS A 9 49.36 60.04 17.68
CA CYS A 9 48.02 59.61 17.98
C CYS A 9 47.92 58.11 17.71
N SER A 10 47.48 57.35 18.70
CA SER A 10 47.38 55.88 18.70
C SER A 10 46.20 55.35 17.83
N THR A 11 46.54 54.53 16.86
CA THR A 11 45.55 53.84 15.94
C THR A 11 44.90 52.63 16.60
N ALA A 12 44.91 52.44 17.92
CA ALA A 12 44.42 51.28 18.63
C ALA A 12 42.89 51.29 18.85
N SER A 13 42.23 52.46 18.85
CA SER A 13 40.77 52.52 19.17
C SER A 13 39.84 52.16 18.03
N THR A 14 40.31 52.25 16.78
CA THR A 14 39.44 51.96 15.59
C THR A 14 39.28 50.44 15.34
N ARG A 15 40.29 49.62 15.69
CA ARG A 15 40.23 48.15 15.50
C ARG A 15 39.35 47.49 16.53
N PHE A 16 39.22 47.99 17.74
CA PHE A 16 38.32 47.46 18.77
C PHE A 16 36.83 47.69 18.45
N ARG A 17 36.50 48.82 17.84
CA ARG A 17 35.12 49.14 17.43
C ARG A 17 34.64 48.28 16.24
N ALA A 18 35.54 47.97 15.30
CA ALA A 18 35.24 47.10 14.17
C ALA A 18 34.98 45.64 14.57
N LEU A 19 35.77 45.09 15.52
CA LEU A 19 35.56 43.73 16.04
C LEU A 19 34.27 43.60 16.85
N ALA A 20 33.88 44.62 17.61
CA ALA A 20 32.65 44.61 18.40
C ALA A 20 31.39 44.67 17.50
N LEU A 21 31.41 45.36 16.35
CA LEU A 21 30.31 45.38 15.39
C LEU A 21 30.15 44.03 14.65
N ILE A 22 31.24 43.34 14.30
CA ILE A 22 31.18 42.05 13.63
C ILE A 22 30.68 40.96 14.58
N ALA A 23 31.07 41.01 15.87
CA ALA A 23 30.55 40.05 16.87
C ALA A 23 29.04 40.22 17.14
N PHE A 24 28.52 41.45 17.10
CA PHE A 24 27.10 41.72 17.33
C PHE A 24 26.22 41.31 16.14
N THR A 25 26.70 41.43 14.89
CA THR A 25 25.99 40.95 13.69
C THR A 25 26.01 39.44 13.56
N ALA A 26 27.06 38.73 14.01
CA ALA A 26 27.11 37.27 13.99
C ALA A 26 26.16 36.65 15.02
N THR A 27 25.94 37.29 16.18
CA THR A 27 25.00 36.78 17.21
C THR A 27 23.55 37.01 16.81
N ALA A 28 23.23 38.04 16.03
CA ALA A 28 21.87 38.29 15.53
C ALA A 28 21.41 37.29 14.43
N ALA A 29 22.38 36.71 13.69
CA ALA A 29 22.08 35.70 12.65
C ALA A 29 21.75 34.30 13.20
N LEU A 30 22.13 34.01 14.45
CA LEU A 30 21.89 32.72 15.11
C LEU A 30 20.50 32.62 15.79
N ILE A 31 19.73 33.70 15.89
CA ILE A 31 18.44 33.72 16.61
C ILE A 31 17.24 33.49 15.65
N GLN A 32 17.45 33.41 14.34
CA GLN A 32 16.38 33.26 13.37
C GLN A 32 16.12 31.80 12.93
N SER A 33 16.77 30.81 13.51
CA SER A 33 16.32 29.41 13.38
C SER A 33 15.22 29.11 14.41
N GLY A 34 14.11 29.81 14.30
CA GLY A 34 12.89 29.41 14.98
C GLY A 34 12.52 28.01 14.48
N PRO A 35 11.96 27.13 15.34
CA PRO A 35 11.47 25.87 14.89
C PRO A 35 10.52 26.12 13.73
N ALA A 36 10.72 25.45 12.60
CA ALA A 36 9.78 25.48 11.48
C ALA A 36 8.45 25.02 12.03
N ARG A 37 7.53 25.94 12.25
CA ARG A 37 6.20 25.66 12.76
C ARG A 37 5.49 24.79 11.72
N ALA A 38 5.10 23.61 12.13
CA ALA A 38 4.22 22.71 11.38
C ALA A 38 2.77 23.26 11.30
N ASP A 39 2.54 24.52 11.71
CA ASP A 39 1.22 25.15 11.85
C ASP A 39 0.42 25.20 10.51
N ASN A 40 1.03 24.90 9.36
CA ASN A 40 0.40 24.96 8.03
C ASN A 40 0.54 23.66 7.21
N TYR A 41 0.78 22.51 7.82
CA TYR A 41 0.78 21.26 7.06
C TYR A 41 -0.64 20.70 6.91
N PRO A 42 -1.07 20.35 5.69
CA PRO A 42 -0.40 20.56 4.40
C PRO A 42 -0.68 21.93 3.80
N SER A 43 0.34 22.61 3.25
CA SER A 43 0.22 23.90 2.53
C SER A 43 0.15 23.73 1.00
N ARG A 44 0.28 22.51 0.49
CA ARG A 44 0.22 22.14 -0.94
C ARG A 44 -0.37 20.74 -1.08
N PRO A 45 -0.73 20.30 -2.30
CA PRO A 45 -1.29 18.98 -2.52
C PRO A 45 -0.38 17.86 -2.01
N VAL A 46 -0.97 16.85 -1.35
CA VAL A 46 -0.31 15.61 -0.93
C VAL A 46 -0.48 14.58 -2.03
N THR A 47 0.61 13.98 -2.49
CA THR A 47 0.59 12.90 -3.46
C THR A 47 0.48 11.56 -2.75
N LEU A 48 -0.56 10.80 -3.07
CA LEU A 48 -0.76 9.44 -2.59
C LEU A 48 -0.36 8.45 -3.69
N VAL A 49 0.87 7.96 -3.62
CA VAL A 49 1.38 6.97 -4.57
C VAL A 49 0.71 5.62 -4.31
N VAL A 50 0.09 5.08 -5.35
CA VAL A 50 -0.52 3.75 -5.38
C VAL A 50 0.30 2.89 -6.34
N PRO A 51 1.06 1.89 -5.84
CA PRO A 51 1.98 1.10 -6.66
C PRO A 51 1.28 0.00 -7.49
N GLN A 52 -0.02 0.16 -7.75
CA GLN A 52 -0.84 -0.73 -8.57
C GLN A 52 -1.56 0.04 -9.68
N ALA A 53 -2.02 -0.70 -10.69
CA ALA A 53 -2.79 -0.13 -11.80
C ALA A 53 -4.10 0.51 -11.32
N ALA A 54 -4.52 1.57 -12.00
CA ALA A 54 -5.82 2.19 -11.79
C ALA A 54 -6.96 1.17 -11.94
N GLY A 55 -8.04 1.33 -11.18
CA GLY A 55 -9.16 0.39 -11.11
C GLY A 55 -8.89 -0.85 -10.26
N GLY A 56 -7.69 -1.03 -9.75
CA GLY A 56 -7.38 -2.07 -8.76
C GLY A 56 -7.86 -1.67 -7.36
N THR A 57 -7.95 -2.66 -6.46
CA THR A 57 -8.41 -2.47 -5.07
C THR A 57 -7.71 -1.30 -4.36
N ASN A 58 -6.39 -1.24 -4.49
CA ASN A 58 -5.60 -0.21 -3.82
C ASN A 58 -5.85 1.19 -4.38
N ASP A 59 -6.18 1.31 -5.67
CA ASP A 59 -6.62 2.56 -6.29
C ASP A 59 -8.01 2.98 -5.81
N ILE A 60 -8.97 2.05 -5.81
CA ILE A 60 -10.35 2.30 -5.33
C ILE A 60 -10.32 2.79 -3.88
N VAL A 61 -9.65 2.05 -3.00
CA VAL A 61 -9.53 2.38 -1.57
C VAL A 61 -8.72 3.66 -1.38
N GLY A 62 -7.63 3.82 -2.12
CA GLY A 62 -6.76 5.00 -2.07
C GLY A 62 -7.51 6.29 -2.39
N ARG A 63 -8.41 6.28 -3.39
CA ARG A 63 -9.24 7.44 -3.74
C ARG A 63 -10.24 7.77 -2.64
N LEU A 64 -10.93 6.77 -2.09
CA LEU A 64 -11.91 6.97 -1.00
C LEU A 64 -11.23 7.50 0.27
N VAL A 65 -10.14 6.88 0.68
CA VAL A 65 -9.39 7.24 1.89
C VAL A 65 -8.68 8.59 1.70
N GLY A 66 -8.03 8.80 0.56
CA GLY A 66 -7.33 10.05 0.23
C GLY A 66 -8.27 11.25 0.23
N GLN A 67 -9.45 11.12 -0.40
CA GLN A 67 -10.49 12.15 -0.35
C GLN A 67 -10.87 12.48 1.09
N LYS A 68 -11.17 11.47 1.92
CA LYS A 68 -11.59 11.69 3.31
C LYS A 68 -10.48 12.27 4.18
N ILE A 69 -9.23 11.85 3.99
CA ILE A 69 -8.08 12.45 4.67
C ILE A 69 -7.99 13.94 4.30
N GLY A 70 -8.14 14.29 3.02
CA GLY A 70 -8.15 15.67 2.57
C GLY A 70 -9.25 16.50 3.24
N GLU A 71 -10.48 15.97 3.32
CA GLU A 71 -11.61 16.62 4.01
C GLU A 71 -11.29 16.88 5.50
N VAL A 72 -10.72 15.91 6.19
CA VAL A 72 -10.30 16.01 7.61
C VAL A 72 -9.16 17.01 7.80
N MET A 73 -8.31 17.19 6.79
CA MET A 73 -7.18 18.11 6.81
C MET A 73 -7.56 19.47 6.17
N ASN A 74 -8.68 20.05 6.58
CA ASN A 74 -9.17 21.37 6.13
C ASN A 74 -9.33 21.48 4.60
N ASN A 75 -9.88 20.46 3.97
CA ASN A 75 -10.04 20.33 2.51
C ASN A 75 -8.72 20.39 1.72
N ALA A 76 -7.66 19.84 2.31
CA ALA A 76 -6.40 19.68 1.60
C ALA A 76 -6.57 18.78 0.37
N SER A 77 -5.90 19.11 -0.71
CA SER A 77 -5.88 18.27 -1.91
C SER A 77 -5.02 17.02 -1.69
N VAL A 78 -5.60 15.83 -1.82
CA VAL A 78 -4.88 14.55 -1.84
C VAL A 78 -5.05 13.92 -3.23
N VAL A 79 -3.95 13.81 -3.97
CA VAL A 79 -3.94 13.34 -5.37
C VAL A 79 -3.39 11.94 -5.45
N VAL A 80 -4.17 11.01 -6.00
CA VAL A 80 -3.74 9.63 -6.23
C VAL A 80 -2.88 9.55 -7.50
N ASP A 81 -1.67 8.99 -7.37
CA ASP A 81 -0.71 8.76 -8.44
C ASP A 81 -0.42 7.26 -8.57
N ASN A 82 -0.93 6.64 -9.63
CA ASN A 82 -0.73 5.22 -9.87
C ASN A 82 0.63 4.96 -10.51
N ARG A 83 1.51 4.18 -9.84
CA ARG A 83 2.85 3.81 -10.28
C ARG A 83 3.03 2.29 -10.29
N PRO A 84 2.38 1.57 -11.21
CA PRO A 84 2.45 0.11 -11.27
C PRO A 84 3.81 -0.39 -11.79
N GLY A 85 4.07 -1.69 -11.59
CA GLY A 85 5.21 -2.40 -12.14
C GLY A 85 5.98 -3.19 -11.09
N ALA A 86 6.59 -4.31 -11.50
CA ALA A 86 7.33 -5.25 -10.64
C ALA A 86 6.57 -5.62 -9.35
N GLY A 87 5.28 -6.00 -9.45
CA GLY A 87 4.44 -6.32 -8.30
C GLY A 87 4.17 -5.16 -7.34
N GLY A 88 4.45 -3.91 -7.76
CA GLY A 88 4.35 -2.70 -6.95
C GLY A 88 5.69 -2.15 -6.45
N ASN A 89 6.79 -2.85 -6.72
CA ASN A 89 8.12 -2.41 -6.26
C ASN A 89 8.52 -1.05 -6.83
N ILE A 90 8.15 -0.72 -8.08
CA ILE A 90 8.51 0.55 -8.72
C ILE A 90 7.92 1.73 -7.95
N GLY A 91 6.62 1.73 -7.69
CA GLY A 91 5.96 2.80 -6.93
C GLY A 91 6.39 2.84 -5.47
N THR A 92 6.62 1.68 -4.84
CA THR A 92 7.12 1.59 -3.46
C THR A 92 8.52 2.20 -3.33
N GLN A 93 9.43 1.87 -4.26
CA GLN A 93 10.77 2.45 -4.34
C GLN A 93 10.77 3.97 -4.53
N LEU A 94 9.86 4.48 -5.38
CA LEU A 94 9.73 5.92 -5.61
C LEU A 94 9.46 6.66 -4.30
N VAL A 95 8.58 6.13 -3.44
CA VAL A 95 8.29 6.74 -2.13
C VAL A 95 9.45 6.55 -1.16
N ALA A 96 10.04 5.35 -1.09
CA ALA A 96 11.18 5.07 -0.20
C ALA A 96 12.35 6.06 -0.41
N LYS A 97 12.62 6.41 -1.68
CA LYS A 97 13.71 7.29 -2.10
C LYS A 97 13.28 8.75 -2.30
N GLY A 98 11.99 9.04 -2.12
CA GLY A 98 11.41 10.35 -2.33
C GLY A 98 11.68 11.35 -1.22
N PRO A 99 11.14 12.59 -1.35
CA PRO A 99 11.22 13.62 -0.32
C PRO A 99 10.63 13.15 1.02
N LYS A 100 11.25 13.57 2.12
CA LYS A 100 10.85 13.18 3.49
C LYS A 100 10.11 14.32 4.21
N ASP A 101 9.26 15.01 3.47
CA ASP A 101 8.53 16.20 3.94
C ASP A 101 7.03 15.92 4.22
N GLY A 102 6.58 14.67 4.04
CA GLY A 102 5.20 14.24 4.25
C GLY A 102 4.25 14.50 3.08
N TYR A 103 4.71 15.10 1.98
CA TYR A 103 3.86 15.38 0.81
C TYR A 103 3.83 14.25 -0.21
N THR A 104 4.58 13.17 0.01
CA THR A 104 4.53 11.95 -0.79
C THR A 104 4.32 10.76 0.13
N LEU A 105 3.16 10.13 0.02
CA LEU A 105 2.74 8.99 0.84
C LEU A 105 2.60 7.75 -0.02
N LEU A 106 2.66 6.58 0.60
CA LEU A 106 2.47 5.29 -0.05
C LEU A 106 1.19 4.63 0.47
N MET A 107 0.21 4.44 -0.40
CA MET A 107 -0.91 3.53 -0.16
C MET A 107 -0.56 2.19 -0.79
N THR A 108 -0.31 1.17 0.02
CA THR A 108 0.19 -0.13 -0.45
C THR A 108 -0.59 -1.30 0.15
N ILE A 109 -0.28 -2.47 -0.33
CA ILE A 109 -0.92 -3.74 0.06
C ILE A 109 0.12 -4.74 0.57
N SER A 110 -0.34 -5.73 1.34
CA SER A 110 0.52 -6.78 1.89
C SER A 110 1.37 -7.50 0.83
N SER A 111 0.88 -7.64 -0.41
CA SER A 111 1.67 -8.25 -1.48
C SER A 111 2.98 -7.48 -1.73
N SER A 112 2.89 -6.18 -1.95
CA SER A 112 4.08 -5.35 -2.24
C SER A 112 4.95 -5.16 -1.01
N GLN A 113 4.36 -5.04 0.19
CA GLN A 113 5.09 -4.67 1.39
C GLN A 113 5.64 -5.87 2.17
N ALA A 114 4.97 -7.03 2.12
CA ALA A 114 5.34 -8.19 2.93
C ALA A 114 5.71 -9.43 2.11
N ILE A 115 5.16 -9.61 0.89
CA ILE A 115 5.46 -10.78 0.05
C ILE A 115 6.66 -10.51 -0.85
N ASN A 116 6.68 -9.38 -1.57
CA ASN A 116 7.74 -9.04 -2.52
C ASN A 116 9.17 -9.07 -1.95
N PRO A 117 9.41 -8.65 -0.68
CA PRO A 117 10.75 -8.78 -0.09
C PRO A 117 11.32 -10.20 -0.04
N ALA A 118 10.45 -11.21 -0.05
CA ALA A 118 10.86 -12.62 -0.10
C ALA A 118 10.96 -13.19 -1.52
N LEU A 119 10.27 -12.57 -2.49
CA LEU A 119 10.17 -13.05 -3.86
C LEU A 119 11.23 -12.49 -4.79
N TYR A 120 11.53 -11.20 -4.63
CA TYR A 120 12.48 -10.49 -5.48
C TYR A 120 13.86 -10.49 -4.84
N LYS A 121 14.90 -10.82 -5.60
CA LYS A 121 16.30 -10.74 -5.12
C LYS A 121 16.65 -9.34 -4.64
N ASN A 122 16.12 -8.33 -5.30
CA ASN A 122 16.32 -6.93 -4.96
C ASN A 122 15.02 -6.14 -5.16
N PRO A 123 14.15 -6.01 -4.15
CA PRO A 123 12.95 -5.20 -4.24
C PRO A 123 13.25 -3.70 -4.32
N GLY A 124 14.47 -3.28 -3.96
CA GLY A 124 14.97 -1.91 -4.03
C GLY A 124 14.54 -1.02 -2.86
N PHE A 125 13.93 -1.58 -1.83
CA PHE A 125 13.54 -0.93 -0.58
C PHE A 125 13.53 -1.93 0.59
N ASP A 126 13.64 -1.41 1.81
CA ASP A 126 13.42 -2.16 3.04
C ASP A 126 12.03 -1.80 3.60
N PRO A 127 11.09 -2.74 3.71
CA PRO A 127 9.71 -2.46 4.10
C PRO A 127 9.56 -1.91 5.52
N VAL A 128 10.54 -2.11 6.39
CA VAL A 128 10.52 -1.66 7.79
C VAL A 128 11.35 -0.40 7.99
N LYS A 129 12.55 -0.34 7.39
CA LYS A 129 13.48 0.77 7.61
C LYS A 129 13.14 2.01 6.80
N ASP A 130 12.66 1.84 5.57
CA ASP A 130 12.43 2.93 4.63
C ASP A 130 11.07 3.61 4.82
N PHE A 131 10.21 3.08 5.70
CA PHE A 131 8.84 3.56 5.90
C PHE A 131 8.47 3.73 7.37
N LYS A 132 7.52 4.63 7.60
CA LYS A 132 6.80 4.80 8.87
C LYS A 132 5.32 4.53 8.65
N PRO A 133 4.67 3.65 9.45
CA PRO A 133 3.23 3.43 9.37
C PRO A 133 2.46 4.70 9.70
N VAL A 134 1.53 5.06 8.81
CA VAL A 134 0.55 6.13 9.05
C VAL A 134 -0.76 5.53 9.53
N GLY A 135 -1.22 4.42 8.91
CA GLY A 135 -2.39 3.71 9.37
C GLY A 135 -2.67 2.42 8.61
N LEU A 136 -3.17 1.42 9.32
CA LEU A 136 -3.78 0.24 8.73
C LEU A 136 -5.21 0.58 8.34
N ILE A 137 -5.51 0.49 7.03
CA ILE A 137 -6.83 0.88 6.51
C ILE A 137 -7.83 -0.25 6.70
N GLY A 138 -7.46 -1.46 6.32
CA GLY A 138 -8.32 -2.61 6.40
C GLY A 138 -7.76 -3.81 5.67
N ALA A 139 -8.61 -4.84 5.53
CA ALA A 139 -8.30 -6.03 4.78
C ALA A 139 -9.41 -6.37 3.79
N VAL A 140 -9.05 -7.07 2.72
CA VAL A 140 -10.00 -7.55 1.72
C VAL A 140 -9.70 -9.01 1.38
N PRO A 141 -10.73 -9.85 1.24
CA PRO A 141 -10.54 -11.17 0.67
C PRO A 141 -10.28 -11.07 -0.83
N ASN A 142 -9.63 -12.06 -1.39
CA ASN A 142 -9.68 -12.34 -2.81
C ASN A 142 -10.87 -13.24 -3.12
N VAL A 143 -11.27 -13.26 -4.37
CA VAL A 143 -12.36 -14.09 -4.89
C VAL A 143 -11.82 -14.95 -6.01
N LEU A 144 -12.13 -16.23 -5.96
CA LEU A 144 -11.99 -17.14 -7.10
C LEU A 144 -13.18 -16.90 -8.03
N LEU A 145 -12.91 -16.38 -9.19
CA LEU A 145 -13.88 -15.95 -10.18
C LEU A 145 -13.73 -16.76 -11.47
N VAL A 146 -14.85 -16.97 -12.12
CA VAL A 146 -14.86 -17.56 -13.46
C VAL A 146 -15.71 -16.73 -14.42
N ASN A 147 -15.37 -16.81 -15.72
CA ASN A 147 -16.26 -16.32 -16.75
C ASN A 147 -17.59 -17.10 -16.67
N PRO A 148 -18.77 -16.48 -16.87
CA PRO A 148 -20.06 -17.18 -16.81
C PRO A 148 -20.22 -18.37 -17.76
N SER A 149 -19.45 -18.42 -18.87
CA SER A 149 -19.41 -19.56 -19.79
C SER A 149 -18.66 -20.78 -19.23
N PHE A 150 -17.88 -20.61 -18.15
CA PHE A 150 -17.19 -21.73 -17.51
C PHE A 150 -18.19 -22.73 -16.92
N PRO A 151 -17.98 -24.06 -17.08
CA PRO A 151 -19.00 -25.06 -16.73
C PRO A 151 -19.37 -25.10 -15.24
N ALA A 152 -18.44 -24.79 -14.32
CA ALA A 152 -18.69 -24.81 -12.89
C ALA A 152 -19.59 -23.64 -12.44
N LYS A 153 -20.60 -23.94 -11.65
CA LYS A 153 -21.51 -22.96 -11.04
C LYS A 153 -21.17 -22.64 -9.58
N ASN A 154 -20.37 -23.49 -8.94
CA ASN A 154 -19.96 -23.38 -7.54
C ASN A 154 -18.56 -23.98 -7.33
N LEU A 155 -18.01 -23.81 -6.12
CA LEU A 155 -16.67 -24.30 -5.76
C LEU A 155 -16.54 -25.82 -5.90
N ALA A 156 -17.56 -26.60 -5.50
CA ALA A 156 -17.51 -28.05 -5.54
C ALA A 156 -17.43 -28.57 -6.99
N GLU A 157 -18.21 -28.01 -7.90
CA GLU A 157 -18.17 -28.33 -9.33
C GLU A 157 -16.82 -27.92 -9.93
N PHE A 158 -16.29 -26.76 -9.56
CA PHE A 158 -14.99 -26.29 -10.00
C PHE A 158 -13.87 -27.26 -9.60
N LEU A 159 -13.81 -27.64 -8.33
CA LEU A 159 -12.80 -28.59 -7.83
C LEU A 159 -12.94 -29.97 -8.50
N LYS A 160 -14.17 -30.42 -8.76
CA LYS A 160 -14.43 -31.67 -9.49
C LYS A 160 -13.87 -31.62 -10.91
N LEU A 161 -14.10 -30.53 -11.65
CA LEU A 161 -13.58 -30.33 -13.01
C LEU A 161 -12.04 -30.20 -12.99
N ALA A 162 -11.47 -29.42 -12.08
CA ALA A 162 -10.04 -29.20 -12.00
C ALA A 162 -9.24 -30.44 -11.60
N ARG A 163 -9.88 -31.44 -10.95
CA ARG A 163 -9.27 -32.73 -10.60
C ARG A 163 -9.33 -33.79 -11.73
N GLN A 164 -10.03 -33.50 -12.81
CA GLN A 164 -10.12 -34.45 -13.93
C GLN A 164 -8.75 -34.66 -14.58
N LYS A 165 -8.47 -35.90 -14.98
CA LYS A 165 -7.23 -36.22 -15.69
C LYS A 165 -7.18 -35.46 -17.02
N GLY A 166 -6.10 -34.68 -17.23
CA GLY A 166 -5.95 -33.83 -18.42
C GLY A 166 -6.62 -32.46 -18.31
N ALA A 167 -7.20 -32.10 -17.16
CA ALA A 167 -7.65 -30.75 -16.92
C ALA A 167 -6.47 -29.77 -17.06
N ASN A 168 -6.60 -28.81 -17.96
CA ASN A 168 -5.55 -27.82 -18.27
C ASN A 168 -6.15 -26.41 -18.24
N TYR A 169 -6.66 -26.01 -17.08
CA TYR A 169 -7.24 -24.69 -16.90
C TYR A 169 -6.19 -23.66 -16.54
N GLN A 170 -6.33 -22.48 -17.13
CA GLN A 170 -5.47 -21.33 -16.84
C GLN A 170 -6.19 -20.35 -15.92
N TYR A 171 -5.45 -19.74 -15.02
CA TYR A 171 -5.96 -18.65 -14.19
C TYR A 171 -5.11 -17.38 -14.32
N ALA A 172 -5.78 -16.24 -14.36
CA ALA A 172 -5.17 -14.92 -14.39
C ALA A 172 -4.88 -14.41 -12.97
N SER A 173 -3.81 -13.66 -12.82
CA SER A 173 -3.49 -12.94 -11.59
C SER A 173 -3.02 -11.50 -11.87
N ALA A 174 -2.85 -10.72 -10.81
CA ALA A 174 -2.28 -9.37 -10.91
C ALA A 174 -0.76 -9.34 -11.19
N GLY A 175 -0.15 -10.52 -11.38
CA GLY A 175 1.27 -10.67 -11.68
C GLY A 175 1.98 -11.64 -10.75
N ASN A 176 3.19 -12.03 -11.15
CA ASN A 176 4.04 -12.92 -10.38
C ASN A 176 4.24 -12.38 -8.95
N GLY A 177 4.14 -13.27 -7.97
CA GLY A 177 4.36 -12.94 -6.57
C GLY A 177 3.26 -12.14 -5.86
N THR A 178 2.23 -11.70 -6.58
CA THR A 178 1.06 -11.11 -5.93
C THR A 178 0.28 -12.13 -5.11
N LEU A 179 -0.50 -11.69 -4.13
CA LEU A 179 -1.36 -12.61 -3.38
C LEU A 179 -2.30 -13.41 -4.31
N ASN A 180 -2.79 -12.79 -5.38
CA ASN A 180 -3.62 -13.45 -6.40
C ASN A 180 -2.93 -14.68 -7.02
N HIS A 181 -1.63 -14.57 -7.34
CA HIS A 181 -0.81 -15.69 -7.81
C HIS A 181 -0.67 -16.76 -6.73
N LEU A 182 -0.21 -16.37 -5.53
CA LEU A 182 0.04 -17.31 -4.44
C LEU A 182 -1.21 -18.05 -3.97
N LEU A 183 -2.38 -17.43 -4.07
CA LEU A 183 -3.67 -18.07 -3.80
C LEU A 183 -3.97 -19.18 -4.81
N GLY A 184 -3.65 -18.97 -6.09
CA GLY A 184 -3.78 -20.02 -7.10
C GLY A 184 -2.87 -21.21 -6.82
N GLU A 185 -1.60 -20.94 -6.51
CA GLU A 185 -0.63 -21.97 -6.17
C GLU A 185 -0.99 -22.71 -4.86
N MET A 186 -1.49 -21.98 -3.87
CA MET A 186 -1.97 -22.57 -2.63
C MET A 186 -3.18 -23.48 -2.89
N LEU A 187 -4.10 -23.09 -3.77
CA LEU A 187 -5.23 -23.92 -4.16
C LEU A 187 -4.76 -25.17 -4.92
N ASN A 188 -3.82 -25.04 -5.84
CA ASN A 188 -3.20 -26.16 -6.53
C ASN A 188 -2.65 -27.20 -5.54
N SER A 189 -1.83 -26.74 -4.60
CA SER A 189 -1.18 -27.60 -3.60
C SER A 189 -2.18 -28.24 -2.64
N MET A 190 -3.10 -27.45 -2.05
CA MET A 190 -3.98 -27.92 -0.99
C MET A 190 -5.16 -28.75 -1.51
N ALA A 191 -5.66 -28.45 -2.72
CA ALA A 191 -6.78 -29.18 -3.32
C ALA A 191 -6.36 -30.34 -4.24
N GLY A 192 -5.06 -30.49 -4.50
CA GLY A 192 -4.52 -31.52 -5.42
C GLY A 192 -4.99 -31.30 -6.86
N ILE A 193 -4.93 -30.05 -7.34
CA ILE A 193 -5.28 -29.65 -8.72
C ILE A 193 -4.07 -29.01 -9.41
N SER A 194 -4.17 -28.73 -10.70
CA SER A 194 -3.10 -28.09 -11.47
C SER A 194 -3.68 -27.02 -12.40
N LEU A 195 -3.80 -25.78 -11.88
CA LEU A 195 -4.13 -24.63 -12.67
C LEU A 195 -2.85 -23.96 -13.16
N GLN A 196 -2.81 -23.56 -14.43
CA GLN A 196 -1.66 -22.86 -15.00
C GLN A 196 -1.77 -21.36 -14.78
N HIS A 197 -0.74 -20.75 -14.20
CA HIS A 197 -0.70 -19.33 -13.93
C HIS A 197 -0.42 -18.49 -15.17
N VAL A 198 -1.20 -17.42 -15.38
CA VAL A 198 -0.99 -16.39 -16.40
C VAL A 198 -0.88 -15.03 -15.71
N PRO A 199 0.33 -14.44 -15.63
CA PRO A 199 0.56 -13.16 -14.94
C PRO A 199 0.19 -11.96 -15.80
N TYR A 200 -0.46 -10.96 -15.19
CA TYR A 200 -0.75 -9.66 -15.77
C TYR A 200 -0.01 -8.52 -15.03
N LYS A 201 0.01 -7.32 -15.62
CA LYS A 201 0.58 -6.12 -15.00
C LYS A 201 -0.45 -5.42 -14.08
N GLY A 202 -1.19 -6.20 -13.29
CA GLY A 202 -2.23 -5.72 -12.37
C GLY A 202 -3.55 -6.48 -12.53
N VAL A 203 -4.48 -6.29 -11.57
CA VAL A 203 -5.75 -7.02 -11.55
C VAL A 203 -6.71 -6.55 -12.65
N ALA A 204 -6.71 -5.27 -13.01
CA ALA A 204 -7.64 -4.73 -14.00
C ALA A 204 -7.46 -5.37 -15.40
N PRO A 205 -6.25 -5.46 -15.99
CA PRO A 205 -6.08 -6.17 -17.26
C PRO A 205 -6.41 -7.67 -17.14
N ALA A 206 -6.11 -8.33 -16.02
CA ALA A 206 -6.48 -9.73 -15.79
C ALA A 206 -8.00 -9.93 -15.81
N LEU A 207 -8.75 -9.03 -15.14
CA LEU A 207 -10.22 -9.06 -15.14
C LEU A 207 -10.78 -8.83 -16.55
N ASN A 208 -10.21 -7.90 -17.33
CA ASN A 208 -10.68 -7.61 -18.69
C ASN A 208 -10.57 -8.84 -19.60
N ASP A 209 -9.48 -9.60 -19.52
CA ASP A 209 -9.31 -10.81 -20.34
C ASP A 209 -10.26 -11.92 -19.94
N VAL A 210 -10.56 -12.06 -18.64
CA VAL A 210 -11.57 -13.05 -18.18
C VAL A 210 -13.00 -12.59 -18.54
N LEU A 211 -13.29 -11.30 -18.46
CA LEU A 211 -14.55 -10.73 -18.94
C LEU A 211 -14.76 -10.96 -20.45
N GLY A 212 -13.67 -10.83 -21.21
CA GLY A 212 -13.67 -11.08 -22.66
C GLY A 212 -13.64 -12.57 -23.04
N GLY A 213 -13.56 -13.48 -22.06
CA GLY A 213 -13.52 -14.93 -22.31
C GLY A 213 -12.18 -15.46 -22.82
N GLN A 214 -11.10 -14.65 -22.82
CA GLN A 214 -9.76 -15.09 -23.25
C GLN A 214 -9.16 -16.09 -22.23
N LEU A 215 -9.46 -15.90 -20.95
CA LEU A 215 -9.13 -16.84 -19.88
C LEU A 215 -10.38 -17.18 -19.07
N PRO A 216 -10.50 -18.43 -18.56
CA PRO A 216 -11.70 -18.86 -17.86
C PRO A 216 -11.75 -18.43 -16.40
N ILE A 217 -10.61 -18.23 -15.72
CA ILE A 217 -10.51 -18.14 -14.28
C ILE A 217 -9.62 -16.93 -13.90
N VAL A 218 -9.97 -16.26 -12.79
CA VAL A 218 -9.10 -15.25 -12.18
C VAL A 218 -9.21 -15.28 -10.67
N PHE A 219 -8.08 -15.09 -9.98
CA PHE A 219 -8.07 -14.64 -8.59
C PHE A 219 -7.97 -13.11 -8.59
N ALA A 220 -8.96 -12.45 -8.03
CA ALA A 220 -8.98 -11.00 -7.91
C ALA A 220 -9.41 -10.58 -6.51
N SER A 221 -8.91 -9.45 -6.03
CA SER A 221 -9.40 -8.86 -4.78
C SER A 221 -10.84 -8.38 -4.94
N LEU A 222 -11.65 -8.60 -3.90
CA LEU A 222 -13.09 -8.38 -3.95
C LEU A 222 -13.50 -6.99 -4.45
N PRO A 223 -12.93 -5.87 -3.97
CA PRO A 223 -13.31 -4.54 -4.46
C PRO A 223 -13.12 -4.37 -5.97
N SER A 224 -12.06 -4.93 -6.54
CA SER A 224 -11.80 -4.84 -7.99
C SER A 224 -12.82 -5.58 -8.85
N ALA A 225 -13.44 -6.62 -8.30
CA ALA A 225 -14.33 -7.51 -9.03
C ALA A 225 -15.82 -7.30 -8.72
N LEU A 226 -16.15 -6.62 -7.63
CA LEU A 226 -17.50 -6.58 -7.04
C LEU A 226 -18.56 -6.07 -8.01
N SER A 227 -18.26 -5.02 -8.77
CA SER A 227 -19.17 -4.47 -9.78
C SER A 227 -19.48 -5.47 -10.89
N HIS A 228 -18.48 -6.25 -11.32
CA HIS A 228 -18.63 -7.28 -12.35
C HIS A 228 -19.40 -8.48 -11.83
N ILE A 229 -19.22 -8.84 -10.55
CA ILE A 229 -20.00 -9.91 -9.89
C ILE A 229 -21.47 -9.49 -9.80
N LYS A 230 -21.74 -8.29 -9.28
CA LYS A 230 -23.13 -7.77 -9.15
C LYS A 230 -23.83 -7.63 -10.50
N ALA A 231 -23.09 -7.31 -11.57
CA ALA A 231 -23.62 -7.23 -12.94
C ALA A 231 -23.75 -8.62 -13.62
N GLY A 232 -23.41 -9.73 -12.95
CA GLY A 232 -23.44 -11.08 -13.52
C GLY A 232 -22.41 -11.33 -14.62
N LYS A 233 -21.46 -10.43 -14.83
CA LYS A 233 -20.39 -10.53 -15.83
C LYS A 233 -19.26 -11.47 -15.41
N LEU A 234 -19.13 -11.75 -14.12
CA LEU A 234 -18.26 -12.75 -13.54
C LEU A 234 -19.05 -13.55 -12.50
N ARG A 235 -18.74 -14.83 -12.37
CA ARG A 235 -19.31 -15.70 -11.34
C ARG A 235 -18.28 -15.89 -10.23
N ALA A 236 -18.66 -15.51 -9.00
CA ALA A 236 -17.88 -15.78 -7.80
C ALA A 236 -18.14 -17.23 -7.34
N LEU A 237 -17.08 -18.01 -7.20
CA LEU A 237 -17.16 -19.39 -6.74
C LEU A 237 -16.83 -19.51 -5.24
N ALA A 238 -15.88 -18.73 -4.74
CA ALA A 238 -15.52 -18.71 -3.33
C ALA A 238 -14.66 -17.47 -3.00
N VAL A 239 -14.64 -17.07 -1.71
CA VAL A 239 -13.73 -16.05 -1.17
C VAL A 239 -12.56 -16.71 -0.45
N SER A 240 -11.41 -16.04 -0.41
CA SER A 240 -10.17 -16.56 0.15
C SER A 240 -9.99 -16.34 1.66
N GLY A 241 -10.87 -15.56 2.28
CA GLY A 241 -10.83 -15.27 3.72
C GLY A 241 -11.29 -16.44 4.58
N ASP A 242 -11.17 -16.29 5.89
CA ASP A 242 -11.62 -17.26 6.90
C ASP A 242 -13.14 -17.24 7.13
N LYS A 243 -13.81 -16.18 6.67
CA LYS A 243 -15.26 -16.01 6.72
C LYS A 243 -15.81 -15.49 5.39
N ARG A 244 -17.09 -15.70 5.16
CA ARG A 244 -17.78 -15.14 4.01
C ARG A 244 -17.81 -13.61 4.07
N SER A 245 -17.79 -12.97 2.91
CA SER A 245 -17.90 -11.51 2.85
C SER A 245 -19.33 -11.04 3.06
N ALA A 246 -19.53 -9.99 3.84
CA ALA A 246 -20.85 -9.39 4.06
C ALA A 246 -21.51 -8.88 2.76
N VAL A 247 -20.74 -8.50 1.76
CA VAL A 247 -21.26 -8.05 0.46
C VAL A 247 -21.53 -9.20 -0.52
N LEU A 248 -21.11 -10.42 -0.18
CA LEU A 248 -21.34 -11.66 -0.93
C LEU A 248 -21.70 -12.82 0.02
N PRO A 249 -22.79 -12.75 0.78
CA PRO A 249 -23.11 -13.70 1.86
C PRO A 249 -23.35 -15.13 1.34
N ASP A 250 -23.80 -15.28 0.10
CA ASP A 250 -24.08 -16.58 -0.52
C ASP A 250 -22.82 -17.25 -1.09
N VAL A 251 -21.70 -16.51 -1.20
CA VAL A 251 -20.44 -17.05 -1.73
C VAL A 251 -19.64 -17.68 -0.58
N PRO A 252 -19.36 -19.01 -0.62
CA PRO A 252 -18.65 -19.71 0.43
C PRO A 252 -17.18 -19.26 0.52
N THR A 253 -16.52 -19.61 1.62
CA THR A 253 -15.07 -19.53 1.68
C THR A 253 -14.44 -20.74 0.98
N ILE A 254 -13.21 -20.57 0.47
CA ILE A 254 -12.45 -21.72 -0.05
C ILE A 254 -12.20 -22.74 1.10
N ALA A 255 -12.02 -22.26 2.32
CA ALA A 255 -11.80 -23.07 3.51
C ALA A 255 -12.94 -24.05 3.81
N GLU A 256 -14.19 -23.75 3.41
CA GLU A 256 -15.34 -24.66 3.55
C GLU A 256 -15.16 -25.98 2.76
N ALA A 257 -14.36 -25.97 1.67
CA ALA A 257 -14.07 -27.16 0.86
C ALA A 257 -12.58 -27.59 0.94
N VAL A 258 -11.70 -26.69 1.34
CA VAL A 258 -10.24 -26.92 1.46
C VAL A 258 -9.79 -26.39 2.84
N PRO A 259 -9.87 -27.23 3.89
CA PRO A 259 -9.59 -26.81 5.25
C PRO A 259 -8.17 -26.20 5.40
N GLY A 260 -8.08 -25.10 6.12
CA GLY A 260 -6.83 -24.36 6.34
C GLY A 260 -6.45 -23.38 5.23
N TYR A 261 -7.24 -23.29 4.15
CA TYR A 261 -7.04 -22.27 3.12
C TYR A 261 -7.41 -20.87 3.67
N ASN A 262 -6.45 -19.95 3.69
CA ASN A 262 -6.71 -18.58 4.11
C ASN A 262 -5.69 -17.60 3.51
N GLY A 263 -6.18 -16.57 2.84
CA GLY A 263 -5.36 -15.49 2.31
C GLY A 263 -6.16 -14.19 2.15
N THR A 264 -5.91 -13.22 3.04
CA THR A 264 -6.45 -11.87 2.96
C THR A 264 -5.37 -10.88 2.62
N LEU A 265 -5.77 -9.81 1.95
CA LEU A 265 -4.91 -8.70 1.56
C LEU A 265 -5.17 -7.55 2.53
N TRP A 266 -4.18 -7.11 3.31
CA TRP A 266 -4.33 -5.85 4.03
C TRP A 266 -3.87 -4.66 3.18
N ILE A 267 -4.45 -3.49 3.46
CA ILE A 267 -4.16 -2.20 2.84
C ILE A 267 -3.64 -1.27 3.91
N GLY A 268 -2.51 -0.63 3.65
CA GLY A 268 -1.86 0.27 4.60
C GLY A 268 -1.38 1.56 3.95
N LEU A 269 -1.38 2.60 4.77
CA LEU A 269 -0.83 3.91 4.45
C LEU A 269 0.50 4.10 5.18
N PHE A 270 1.52 4.52 4.44
CA PHE A 270 2.87 4.74 4.93
C PHE A 270 3.41 6.10 4.48
N ALA A 271 4.29 6.66 5.29
CA ALA A 271 5.16 7.77 4.92
C ALA A 271 6.61 7.26 4.76
N PRO A 272 7.48 7.90 3.97
CA PRO A 272 8.89 7.55 3.94
C PRO A 272 9.53 7.79 5.31
N ALA A 273 10.52 6.97 5.66
CA ALA A 273 11.29 7.17 6.89
C ALA A 273 12.04 8.51 6.85
N GLY A 274 12.00 9.25 7.97
CA GLY A 274 12.62 10.57 8.08
C GLY A 274 11.67 11.75 7.91
N VAL A 275 10.37 11.51 7.67
CA VAL A 275 9.34 12.55 7.77
C VAL A 275 9.34 13.13 9.19
N PRO A 276 9.22 14.47 9.37
CA PRO A 276 9.16 15.10 10.69
C PRO A 276 8.06 14.50 11.57
N ALA A 277 8.35 14.31 12.85
CA ALA A 277 7.44 13.63 13.77
C ALA A 277 6.06 14.32 13.86
N GLU A 278 6.02 15.65 13.82
CA GLU A 278 4.80 16.44 13.87
C GLU A 278 3.92 16.22 12.62
N VAL A 279 4.54 16.15 11.43
CA VAL A 279 3.85 15.85 10.18
C VAL A 279 3.31 14.42 10.20
N LEU A 280 4.11 13.47 10.69
CA LEU A 280 3.68 12.08 10.82
C LEU A 280 2.48 11.94 11.77
N ALA A 281 2.54 12.62 12.93
CA ALA A 281 1.44 12.63 13.90
C ALA A 281 0.15 13.24 13.30
N THR A 282 0.27 14.33 12.54
CA THR A 282 -0.86 14.94 11.82
C THR A 282 -1.49 13.97 10.83
N LEU A 283 -0.68 13.27 10.03
CA LEU A 283 -1.15 12.27 9.06
C LEU A 283 -1.83 11.08 9.76
N GLN A 284 -1.27 10.58 10.86
CA GLN A 284 -1.84 9.49 11.66
C GLN A 284 -3.18 9.89 12.27
N ASP A 285 -3.29 11.08 12.84
CA ASP A 285 -4.56 11.60 13.40
C ASP A 285 -5.61 11.80 12.32
N ALA A 286 -5.24 12.40 11.18
CA ALA A 286 -6.14 12.59 10.04
C ALA A 286 -6.65 11.24 9.50
N THR A 287 -5.77 10.25 9.37
CA THR A 287 -6.13 8.89 8.93
C THR A 287 -7.09 8.23 9.93
N ARG A 288 -6.79 8.31 11.22
CA ARG A 288 -7.65 7.79 12.28
C ARG A 288 -9.05 8.42 12.24
N LYS A 289 -9.13 9.75 12.12
CA LYS A 289 -10.41 10.47 12.01
C LYS A 289 -11.15 10.09 10.73
N ALA A 290 -10.46 9.96 9.61
CA ALA A 290 -11.05 9.53 8.35
C ALA A 290 -11.69 8.15 8.47
N LEU A 291 -10.97 7.16 9.03
CA LEU A 291 -11.47 5.80 9.24
C LEU A 291 -12.59 5.69 10.27
N ALA A 292 -12.70 6.64 11.20
CA ALA A 292 -13.81 6.72 12.15
C ALA A 292 -15.08 7.31 11.54
N SER A 293 -15.00 8.01 10.40
CA SER A 293 -16.15 8.67 9.78
C SER A 293 -17.13 7.66 9.17
N LYS A 294 -18.42 7.84 9.43
CA LYS A 294 -19.46 6.89 8.98
C LYS A 294 -19.52 6.79 7.46
N ASP A 295 -19.45 7.89 6.76
CA ASP A 295 -19.56 7.95 5.29
C ASP A 295 -18.41 7.20 4.59
N LEU A 296 -17.17 7.28 5.10
CA LEU A 296 -16.07 6.50 4.57
C LEU A 296 -16.26 5.01 4.89
N ARG A 297 -16.65 4.69 6.12
CA ARG A 297 -16.92 3.30 6.52
C ARG A 297 -17.96 2.65 5.63
N ASP A 298 -19.11 3.31 5.45
CA ASP A 298 -20.20 2.82 4.59
C ASP A 298 -19.70 2.59 3.14
N LYS A 299 -18.87 3.49 2.59
CA LYS A 299 -18.29 3.34 1.25
C LYS A 299 -17.31 2.17 1.16
N LEU A 300 -16.46 1.98 2.16
CA LEU A 300 -15.50 0.88 2.20
C LEU A 300 -16.21 -0.47 2.40
N ASP A 301 -17.19 -0.53 3.29
CA ASP A 301 -18.03 -1.72 3.50
C ASP A 301 -18.75 -2.13 2.22
N GLN A 302 -19.31 -1.17 1.45
CA GLN A 302 -19.94 -1.42 0.15
C GLN A 302 -18.97 -2.01 -0.89
N GLN A 303 -17.66 -1.76 -0.73
CA GLN A 303 -16.61 -2.35 -1.56
C GLN A 303 -16.13 -3.72 -1.03
N GLY A 304 -16.65 -4.18 0.10
CA GLY A 304 -16.19 -5.42 0.74
C GLY A 304 -14.83 -5.29 1.42
N VAL A 305 -14.47 -4.09 1.83
CA VAL A 305 -13.27 -3.82 2.65
C VAL A 305 -13.64 -4.01 4.11
N GLU A 306 -13.00 -4.93 4.79
CA GLU A 306 -13.10 -5.09 6.24
C GLU A 306 -12.18 -4.05 6.89
N ILE A 307 -12.77 -2.97 7.40
CA ILE A 307 -12.02 -1.86 8.00
C ILE A 307 -11.30 -2.36 9.24
N ALA A 308 -10.01 -2.01 9.36
CA ALA A 308 -9.22 -2.38 10.52
C ALA A 308 -9.81 -1.77 11.80
N ALA A 309 -9.76 -2.52 12.90
CA ALA A 309 -9.92 -1.94 14.22
C ALA A 309 -8.84 -0.86 14.44
N PRO A 310 -9.09 0.13 15.32
CA PRO A 310 -8.08 1.12 15.66
C PRO A 310 -6.75 0.44 16.00
N THR A 311 -5.73 0.71 15.21
CA THR A 311 -4.43 0.03 15.28
C THR A 311 -3.34 1.09 15.44
N SER A 312 -2.49 0.93 16.46
CA SER A 312 -1.36 1.85 16.64
C SER A 312 -0.27 1.62 15.59
N PRO A 313 0.60 2.60 15.32
CA PRO A 313 1.75 2.43 14.42
C PRO A 313 2.64 1.23 14.81
N GLU A 314 2.82 0.97 16.10
CA GLU A 314 3.60 -0.15 16.63
C GLU A 314 2.93 -1.48 16.35
N GLN A 315 1.60 -1.56 16.54
CA GLN A 315 0.81 -2.75 16.23
C GLN A 315 0.84 -3.04 14.72
N PHE A 316 0.76 -2.00 13.88
CA PHE A 316 0.87 -2.17 12.44
C PHE A 316 2.29 -2.60 12.02
N THR A 317 3.33 -2.06 12.66
CA THR A 317 4.71 -2.52 12.44
C THR A 317 4.86 -4.00 12.83
N ALA A 318 4.30 -4.41 13.95
CA ALA A 318 4.33 -5.81 14.39
C ALA A 318 3.60 -6.75 13.41
N LEU A 319 2.44 -6.33 12.88
CA LEU A 319 1.74 -7.05 11.83
C LEU A 319 2.60 -7.21 10.57
N LEU A 320 3.23 -6.13 10.11
CA LEU A 320 4.12 -6.17 8.96
C LEU A 320 5.29 -7.14 9.17
N GLN A 321 5.94 -7.09 10.34
CA GLN A 321 7.06 -7.99 10.67
C GLN A 321 6.62 -9.46 10.74
N ALA A 322 5.46 -9.73 11.34
CA ALA A 322 4.88 -11.08 11.37
C ALA A 322 4.58 -11.60 9.96
N ASP A 323 4.03 -10.77 9.09
CA ASP A 323 3.75 -11.11 7.70
C ASP A 323 5.03 -11.32 6.88
N LEU A 324 6.04 -10.49 7.05
CA LEU A 324 7.35 -10.70 6.42
C LEU A 324 7.92 -12.09 6.77
N ALA A 325 7.89 -12.46 8.05
CA ALA A 325 8.37 -13.78 8.49
C ALA A 325 7.50 -14.94 7.96
N LYS A 326 6.18 -14.76 7.94
CA LYS A 326 5.23 -15.73 7.38
C LYS A 326 5.48 -15.96 5.90
N TRP A 327 5.51 -14.90 5.11
CA TRP A 327 5.63 -14.99 3.65
C TRP A 327 7.00 -15.44 3.21
N ALA A 328 8.08 -15.08 3.92
CA ALA A 328 9.42 -15.63 3.65
C ALA A 328 9.44 -17.17 3.73
N ARG A 329 8.74 -17.75 4.72
CA ARG A 329 8.62 -19.22 4.84
C ARG A 329 7.80 -19.83 3.70
N ILE A 330 6.67 -19.21 3.35
CA ILE A 330 5.76 -19.72 2.30
C ILE A 330 6.45 -19.64 0.93
N VAL A 331 7.08 -18.51 0.59
CA VAL A 331 7.81 -18.32 -0.66
C VAL A 331 8.96 -19.33 -0.78
N LYS A 332 9.74 -19.50 0.28
CA LYS A 332 10.81 -20.53 0.30
C LYS A 332 10.29 -21.95 0.08
N ALA A 333 9.16 -22.29 0.70
CA ALA A 333 8.56 -23.63 0.59
C ALA A 333 7.93 -23.88 -0.80
N SER A 334 7.38 -22.85 -1.44
CA SER A 334 6.78 -22.95 -2.78
C SER A 334 7.81 -22.95 -3.92
N GLY A 335 9.06 -22.58 -3.65
CA GLY A 335 10.08 -22.37 -4.68
C GLY A 335 9.78 -21.16 -5.58
N ALA A 336 8.80 -20.34 -5.25
CA ALA A 336 8.46 -19.16 -6.03
C ALA A 336 9.59 -18.13 -5.95
N ALA A 337 10.05 -17.67 -7.09
CA ALA A 337 11.02 -16.58 -7.23
C ALA A 337 10.62 -15.68 -8.39
N VAL A 338 10.94 -14.41 -8.29
CA VAL A 338 10.84 -13.45 -9.39
C VAL A 338 12.21 -12.80 -9.52
N ASP A 339 12.80 -12.93 -10.71
CA ASP A 339 14.14 -12.40 -11.02
C ASP A 339 14.19 -10.87 -11.10
#